data_274843f1654d891b2f184d70d371d406
#
_entry.id   274843f1654d891b2f184d70d371d406
#
_cell.length_a   1.000
_cell.length_b   1.000
_cell.length_c   1.000
_cell.angle_alpha   90.00
_cell.angle_beta   90.00
_cell.angle_gamma   90.00
#
_symmetry.space_group_name_H-M   'P 1'
#
loop_
_entity.id
_entity.type
_entity.pdbx_description
1 polymer ?
#
loop_
_entity_poly.entity_id
_entity_poly.type
_entity_poly.pdbx_seq_one_letter_code
_entity_poly.pdbx_strand_id
1 'polypeptide(L)'
;MESRPYVAWDVMNRFLIDAFKGYGVPEEDAKICADVLLESDRRGIESHGCNRFKPIYIDRIVKGTLKPVTEIEVLKDTPTTLVYDAHDGMGMVASYRMMEALIEKAKKYGMAGGAIRNSTHYGIAGYWTTMATKAGMIGVTGTNARPSIAPTFGVENMMGTNPLTWAIPTDEEFPFCIDCATSVVQRGKIEYYAREGKDTPAGMVISHDGSSMTDSSAILKALVDGTAALTPLGGAGDEMCGYKGYGYAAVVEILSAALTGGPFMKALTGVDQ
;
A
#
# COMPACT_ATOMS: atom_id res chain seq x y z
N MET A 1 -20.89 23.96 8.36
CA MET A 1 -19.76 23.26 7.72
C MET A 1 -18.55 24.16 7.86
N GLU A 2 -17.57 23.77 8.65
CA GLU A 2 -16.30 24.51 8.71
C GLU A 2 -15.70 24.50 7.29
N SER A 3 -15.27 25.67 6.82
CA SER A 3 -14.61 25.80 5.52
C SER A 3 -13.30 24.99 5.56
N ARG A 4 -13.20 23.89 4.85
CA ARG A 4 -11.93 23.16 4.69
C ARG A 4 -10.94 24.07 3.97
N PRO A 5 -9.74 24.29 4.50
CA PRO A 5 -8.74 25.09 3.80
C PRO A 5 -8.29 24.36 2.53
N TYR A 6 -8.22 25.09 1.42
CA TYR A 6 -7.64 24.59 0.18
C TYR A 6 -6.23 25.14 0.03
N VAL A 7 -5.31 24.29 -0.40
CA VAL A 7 -3.92 24.65 -0.68
C VAL A 7 -3.66 24.44 -2.17
N ALA A 8 -3.03 25.38 -2.85
CA ALA A 8 -2.66 25.23 -4.24
C ALA A 8 -1.65 24.08 -4.42
N TRP A 9 -1.80 23.32 -5.50
CA TRP A 9 -0.99 22.12 -5.77
C TRP A 9 0.51 22.40 -5.82
N ASP A 10 0.90 23.51 -6.44
CA ASP A 10 2.30 23.93 -6.54
C ASP A 10 2.90 24.32 -5.20
N VAL A 11 2.10 24.93 -4.31
CA VAL A 11 2.52 25.26 -2.94
C VAL A 11 2.72 23.99 -2.13
N MET A 12 1.76 23.05 -2.19
CA MET A 12 1.87 21.79 -1.48
C MET A 12 3.05 20.95 -2.01
N ASN A 13 3.25 20.92 -3.33
CA ASN A 13 4.37 20.20 -3.94
C ASN A 13 5.73 20.74 -3.44
N ARG A 14 5.92 22.06 -3.46
CA ARG A 14 7.14 22.68 -2.93
C ARG A 14 7.32 22.37 -1.44
N PHE A 15 6.26 22.51 -0.66
CA PHE A 15 6.30 22.20 0.77
C PHE A 15 6.75 20.75 1.02
N LEU A 16 6.18 19.76 0.33
CA LEU A 16 6.53 18.35 0.50
C LEU A 16 8.00 18.08 0.11
N ILE A 17 8.44 18.63 -1.02
CA ILE A 17 9.84 18.47 -1.47
C ILE A 17 10.80 19.08 -0.44
N ASP A 18 10.56 20.32 -0.01
CA ASP A 18 11.44 21.01 0.93
C ASP A 18 11.43 20.31 2.30
N ALA A 19 10.28 19.83 2.74
CA ALA A 19 10.17 19.11 3.99
C ALA A 19 10.88 17.74 3.93
N PHE A 20 10.73 16.95 2.87
CA PHE A 20 11.50 15.71 2.71
C PHE A 20 13.00 15.97 2.70
N LYS A 21 13.45 17.00 1.98
CA LYS A 21 14.86 17.42 1.98
C LYS A 21 15.34 17.82 3.37
N GLY A 22 14.52 18.53 4.14
CA GLY A 22 14.81 18.92 5.52
C GLY A 22 15.02 17.73 6.46
N TYR A 23 14.48 16.55 6.13
CA TYR A 23 14.70 15.29 6.84
C TYR A 23 15.76 14.39 6.19
N GLY A 24 16.51 14.89 5.23
CA GLY A 24 17.68 14.22 4.65
C GLY A 24 17.38 13.37 3.40
N VAL A 25 16.17 13.47 2.83
CA VAL A 25 15.86 12.80 1.56
C VAL A 25 16.53 13.58 0.43
N PRO A 26 17.28 12.92 -0.50
CA PRO A 26 17.87 13.57 -1.66
C PRO A 26 16.81 14.27 -2.53
N GLU A 27 17.17 15.36 -3.19
CA GLU A 27 16.20 16.22 -3.90
C GLU A 27 15.39 15.46 -4.94
N GLU A 28 16.02 14.63 -5.78
CA GLU A 28 15.30 13.86 -6.80
C GLU A 28 14.35 12.82 -6.17
N ASP A 29 14.77 12.18 -5.09
CA ASP A 29 13.95 11.24 -4.35
C ASP A 29 12.78 11.95 -3.64
N ALA A 30 13.01 13.16 -3.13
CA ALA A 30 11.97 14.00 -2.53
C ALA A 30 10.88 14.41 -3.57
N LYS A 31 11.27 14.69 -4.81
CA LYS A 31 10.33 14.97 -5.91
C LYS A 31 9.45 13.76 -6.21
N ILE A 32 10.05 12.56 -6.29
CA ILE A 32 9.29 11.31 -6.47
C ILE A 32 8.28 11.13 -5.34
N CYS A 33 8.71 11.26 -4.10
CA CYS A 33 7.85 11.08 -2.94
C CYS A 33 6.70 12.09 -2.88
N ALA A 34 6.98 13.35 -3.20
CA ALA A 34 5.97 14.41 -3.25
C ALA A 34 4.92 14.13 -4.34
N ASP A 35 5.37 13.73 -5.53
CA ASP A 35 4.46 13.44 -6.65
C ASP A 35 3.54 12.24 -6.34
N VAL A 36 4.06 11.16 -5.76
CA VAL A 36 3.25 10.00 -5.35
C VAL A 36 2.15 10.39 -4.35
N LEU A 37 2.46 11.21 -3.35
CA LEU A 37 1.49 11.66 -2.35
C LEU A 37 0.43 12.58 -2.98
N LEU A 38 0.84 13.52 -3.80
CA LEU A 38 -0.07 14.44 -4.48
C LEU A 38 -0.95 13.72 -5.49
N GLU A 39 -0.40 12.74 -6.22
CA GLU A 39 -1.18 11.95 -7.18
C GLU A 39 -2.26 11.13 -6.46
N SER A 40 -1.99 10.63 -5.25
CA SER A 40 -2.99 9.99 -4.42
C SER A 40 -4.17 10.93 -4.12
N ASP A 41 -3.87 12.16 -3.70
CA ASP A 41 -4.91 13.15 -3.41
C ASP A 41 -5.66 13.60 -4.69
N ARG A 42 -4.96 13.76 -5.83
CA ARG A 42 -5.59 14.07 -7.14
C ARG A 42 -6.59 13.01 -7.59
N ARG A 43 -6.32 11.75 -7.28
CA ARG A 43 -7.23 10.62 -7.58
C ARG A 43 -8.35 10.46 -6.54
N GLY A 44 -8.41 11.31 -5.51
CA GLY A 44 -9.39 11.18 -4.43
C GLY A 44 -9.09 10.02 -3.46
N ILE A 45 -7.86 9.50 -3.45
CA ILE A 45 -7.42 8.43 -2.55
C ILE A 45 -6.76 9.05 -1.32
N GLU A 46 -7.50 9.85 -0.59
CA GLU A 46 -7.02 10.62 0.57
C GLU A 46 -6.36 9.73 1.65
N SER A 47 -6.70 8.44 1.70
CA SER A 47 -6.12 7.50 2.67
C SER A 47 -4.61 7.32 2.52
N HIS A 48 -4.04 7.64 1.36
CA HIS A 48 -2.62 7.45 1.01
C HIS A 48 -1.94 8.73 0.48
N GLY A 49 -2.60 9.87 0.59
CA GLY A 49 -2.11 11.17 0.15
C GLY A 49 -1.26 11.91 1.18
N CYS A 50 -1.28 13.23 1.12
CA CYS A 50 -0.49 14.13 1.97
C CYS A 50 -0.69 13.91 3.48
N ASN A 51 -1.85 13.39 3.90
CA ASN A 51 -2.09 13.04 5.29
C ASN A 51 -1.14 11.95 5.83
N ARG A 52 -0.50 11.17 4.95
CA ARG A 52 0.49 10.14 5.31
C ARG A 52 1.90 10.69 5.43
N PHE A 53 2.17 11.90 4.95
CA PHE A 53 3.49 12.51 4.97
C PHE A 53 4.15 12.42 6.36
N LYS A 54 3.50 12.96 7.38
CA LYS A 54 4.05 12.96 8.73
C LYS A 54 4.06 11.56 9.36
N PRO A 55 2.91 10.86 9.55
CA PRO A 55 2.87 9.65 10.38
C PRO A 55 3.59 8.45 9.75
N ILE A 56 3.67 8.38 8.42
CA ILE A 56 4.26 7.22 7.73
C ILE A 56 5.70 7.46 7.32
N TYR A 57 6.06 8.68 6.93
CA TYR A 57 7.41 8.94 6.41
C TYR A 57 8.26 9.69 7.43
N ILE A 58 7.84 10.86 7.87
CA ILE A 58 8.66 11.70 8.74
C ILE A 58 8.85 11.08 10.12
N ASP A 59 7.77 10.60 10.76
CA ASP A 59 7.88 10.00 12.09
C ASP A 59 8.75 8.73 12.07
N ARG A 60 8.75 7.97 10.96
CA ARG A 60 9.62 6.79 10.80
C ARG A 60 11.07 7.16 10.51
N ILE A 61 11.34 8.21 9.74
CA ILE A 61 12.70 8.75 9.58
C ILE A 61 13.25 9.19 10.94
N VAL A 62 12.47 9.94 11.71
CA VAL A 62 12.87 10.40 13.04
C VAL A 62 13.11 9.24 14.01
N LYS A 63 12.31 8.16 13.93
CA LYS A 63 12.50 6.93 14.72
C LYS A 63 13.66 6.06 14.23
N GLY A 64 14.21 6.33 13.04
CA GLY A 64 15.27 5.51 12.43
C GLY A 64 14.80 4.19 11.83
N THR A 65 13.47 3.98 11.67
CA THR A 65 12.88 2.78 11.04
C THR A 65 12.67 2.94 9.52
N LEU A 66 12.95 4.13 8.99
CA LEU A 66 12.97 4.44 7.58
C LEU A 66 14.19 5.30 7.28
N LYS A 67 15.03 4.85 6.34
CA LYS A 67 16.21 5.62 5.92
C LYS A 67 15.82 6.68 4.87
N PRO A 68 16.20 7.94 5.06
CA PRO A 68 15.87 9.00 4.10
C PRO A 68 16.62 8.84 2.77
N VAL A 69 17.83 8.29 2.78
CA VAL A 69 18.59 7.96 1.57
C VAL A 69 18.30 6.52 1.18
N THR A 70 17.77 6.32 -0.02
CA THR A 70 17.43 5.00 -0.52
C THR A 70 18.62 4.37 -1.24
N GLU A 71 19.25 3.41 -0.57
CA GLU A 71 20.27 2.56 -1.17
C GLU A 71 19.61 1.32 -1.76
N ILE A 72 19.89 1.01 -3.03
CA ILE A 72 19.33 -0.16 -3.71
C ILE A 72 20.46 -1.13 -4.02
N GLU A 73 20.38 -2.32 -3.44
CA GLU A 73 21.23 -3.45 -3.81
C GLU A 73 20.49 -4.33 -4.83
N VAL A 74 21.14 -4.61 -5.94
CA VAL A 74 20.62 -5.52 -6.97
C VAL A 74 20.99 -6.96 -6.59
N LEU A 75 20.03 -7.71 -6.08
CA LEU A 75 20.23 -9.11 -5.68
C LEU A 75 20.19 -10.07 -6.87
N LYS A 76 19.38 -9.75 -7.87
CA LYS A 76 19.23 -10.54 -9.09
C LYS A 76 18.87 -9.64 -10.26
N ASP A 77 19.56 -9.85 -11.38
CA ASP A 77 19.27 -9.20 -12.64
C ASP A 77 19.36 -10.24 -13.77
N THR A 78 18.25 -10.43 -14.49
CA THR A 78 18.16 -11.28 -15.68
C THR A 78 17.47 -10.48 -16.80
N PRO A 79 17.40 -10.99 -18.02
CA PRO A 79 16.70 -10.29 -19.10
C PRO A 79 15.29 -9.83 -18.74
N THR A 80 14.53 -10.61 -17.97
CA THR A 80 13.11 -10.35 -17.67
C THR A 80 12.80 -10.26 -16.18
N THR A 81 13.76 -10.47 -15.28
CA THR A 81 13.56 -10.41 -13.83
C THR A 81 14.54 -9.51 -13.14
N LEU A 82 14.07 -8.85 -12.07
CA LEU A 82 14.86 -7.94 -11.24
C LEU A 82 14.47 -8.10 -9.78
N VAL A 83 15.45 -8.25 -8.88
CA VAL A 83 15.19 -8.31 -7.44
C VAL A 83 16.09 -7.32 -6.72
N TYR A 84 15.48 -6.46 -5.90
CA TYR A 84 16.16 -5.43 -5.11
C TYR A 84 16.07 -5.72 -3.61
N ASP A 85 17.10 -5.28 -2.88
CA ASP A 85 17.05 -4.97 -1.46
C ASP A 85 17.09 -3.45 -1.31
N ALA A 86 16.10 -2.88 -0.65
CA ALA A 86 16.00 -1.42 -0.44
C ALA A 86 16.53 -0.96 0.92
N HIS A 87 17.05 -1.88 1.76
CA HIS A 87 17.71 -1.59 3.03
C HIS A 87 16.95 -0.60 3.94
N ASP A 88 15.62 -0.72 4.03
CA ASP A 88 14.69 0.14 4.75
C ASP A 88 14.63 1.60 4.24
N GLY A 89 14.99 1.81 2.97
CA GLY A 89 14.85 3.09 2.28
C GLY A 89 13.40 3.44 1.93
N MET A 90 13.24 4.59 1.25
CA MET A 90 11.93 5.11 0.82
C MET A 90 11.29 4.15 -0.19
N GLY A 91 10.19 3.50 0.18
CA GLY A 91 9.48 2.54 -0.69
C GLY A 91 9.01 3.17 -1.99
N MET A 92 8.63 4.44 -1.99
CA MET A 92 8.27 5.19 -3.19
C MET A 92 9.43 5.30 -4.17
N VAL A 93 10.64 5.59 -3.67
CA VAL A 93 11.84 5.71 -4.51
C VAL A 93 12.27 4.35 -5.08
N ALA A 94 12.31 3.32 -4.23
CA ALA A 94 12.67 1.98 -4.66
C ALA A 94 11.70 1.44 -5.74
N SER A 95 10.39 1.68 -5.56
CA SER A 95 9.36 1.26 -6.52
C SER A 95 9.43 2.05 -7.83
N TYR A 96 9.71 3.35 -7.77
CA TYR A 96 9.90 4.17 -8.96
C TYR A 96 11.05 3.63 -9.83
N ARG A 97 12.22 3.44 -9.23
CA ARG A 97 13.40 2.92 -9.92
C ARG A 97 13.21 1.49 -10.44
N MET A 98 12.50 0.65 -9.69
CA MET A 98 12.12 -0.68 -10.16
C MET A 98 11.24 -0.60 -11.40
N MET A 99 10.19 0.20 -11.38
CA MET A 99 9.27 0.32 -12.52
C MET A 99 9.94 0.89 -13.76
N GLU A 100 10.81 1.89 -13.63
CA GLU A 100 11.62 2.37 -14.77
C GLU A 100 12.44 1.25 -15.39
N ALA A 101 13.17 0.49 -14.57
CA ALA A 101 14.01 -0.62 -15.04
C ALA A 101 13.17 -1.73 -15.68
N LEU A 102 12.01 -2.09 -15.12
CA LEU A 102 11.13 -3.11 -15.66
C LEU A 102 10.50 -2.69 -16.99
N ILE A 103 10.11 -1.42 -17.15
CA ILE A 103 9.60 -0.88 -18.40
C ILE A 103 10.65 -1.02 -19.50
N GLU A 104 11.92 -0.67 -19.24
CA GLU A 104 12.99 -0.80 -20.22
C GLU A 104 13.27 -2.28 -20.59
N LYS A 105 13.24 -3.19 -19.60
CA LYS A 105 13.32 -4.63 -19.87
C LYS A 105 12.15 -5.13 -20.72
N ALA A 106 10.92 -4.72 -20.38
CA ALA A 106 9.72 -5.14 -21.10
C ALA A 106 9.69 -4.63 -22.53
N LYS A 107 10.18 -3.41 -22.83
CA LYS A 107 10.36 -2.91 -24.19
C LYS A 107 11.24 -3.85 -25.03
N LYS A 108 12.27 -4.42 -24.42
CA LYS A 108 13.24 -5.27 -25.11
C LYS A 108 12.79 -6.73 -25.23
N TYR A 109 12.15 -7.27 -24.20
CA TYR A 109 11.88 -8.70 -24.08
C TYR A 109 10.39 -9.08 -24.11
N GLY A 110 9.49 -8.09 -24.22
CA GLY A 110 8.03 -8.28 -24.26
C GLY A 110 7.36 -8.31 -22.89
N MET A 111 8.07 -8.70 -21.84
CA MET A 111 7.58 -8.66 -20.46
C MET A 111 8.76 -8.60 -19.47
N ALA A 112 8.49 -8.06 -18.28
CA ALA A 112 9.43 -8.09 -17.17
C ALA A 112 8.68 -8.12 -15.83
N GLY A 113 9.29 -8.69 -14.82
CA GLY A 113 8.79 -8.69 -13.45
C GLY A 113 9.90 -8.45 -12.44
N GLY A 114 9.56 -7.79 -11.35
CA GLY A 114 10.52 -7.50 -10.27
C GLY A 114 9.91 -7.58 -8.89
N ALA A 115 10.78 -7.70 -7.90
CA ALA A 115 10.37 -7.72 -6.50
C ALA A 115 11.39 -6.97 -5.63
N ILE A 116 10.92 -6.35 -4.56
CA ILE A 116 11.73 -5.56 -3.63
C ILE A 116 11.52 -6.07 -2.21
N ARG A 117 12.58 -6.38 -1.51
CA ARG A 117 12.53 -6.67 -0.07
C ARG A 117 13.11 -5.52 0.74
N ASN A 118 12.88 -5.54 2.05
CA ASN A 118 13.31 -4.50 2.98
C ASN A 118 12.94 -3.10 2.48
N SER A 119 11.74 -3.02 1.87
CA SER A 119 11.14 -1.77 1.41
C SER A 119 10.20 -1.24 2.49
N THR A 120 9.87 0.04 2.41
CA THR A 120 8.89 0.67 3.28
C THR A 120 7.62 1.01 2.52
N HIS A 121 6.70 1.75 3.12
CA HIS A 121 5.46 2.15 2.48
C HIS A 121 5.72 2.85 1.13
N TYR A 122 5.01 2.45 0.07
CA TYR A 122 5.26 2.90 -1.30
C TYR A 122 4.15 3.79 -1.91
N GLY A 123 3.23 4.28 -1.09
CA GLY A 123 2.10 5.10 -1.56
C GLY A 123 0.96 4.27 -2.15
N ILE A 124 0.24 4.83 -3.11
CA ILE A 124 -0.83 4.12 -3.84
C ILE A 124 -0.25 3.17 -4.88
N ALA A 125 -0.77 1.94 -4.92
CA ALA A 125 -0.30 0.92 -5.85
C ALA A 125 -0.58 1.28 -7.32
N GLY A 126 -1.68 1.98 -7.59
CA GLY A 126 -2.05 2.45 -8.92
C GLY A 126 -1.06 3.44 -9.53
N TYR A 127 -0.22 4.11 -8.76
CA TYR A 127 0.84 4.97 -9.29
C TYR A 127 1.81 4.15 -10.15
N TRP A 128 2.26 3.03 -9.64
CA TRP A 128 3.25 2.17 -10.29
C TRP A 128 2.70 1.51 -11.56
N THR A 129 1.49 0.99 -11.49
CA THR A 129 0.85 0.37 -12.67
C THR A 129 0.58 1.37 -13.77
N THR A 130 0.26 2.63 -13.43
CA THR A 130 0.06 3.68 -14.43
C THR A 130 1.36 4.19 -15.05
N MET A 131 2.53 3.98 -14.44
CA MET A 131 3.81 4.19 -15.13
C MET A 131 3.95 3.24 -16.34
N ALA A 132 3.57 1.96 -16.18
CA ALA A 132 3.57 0.99 -17.26
C ALA A 132 2.57 1.36 -18.37
N THR A 133 1.36 1.80 -18.02
CA THR A 133 0.36 2.19 -19.05
C THR A 133 0.76 3.41 -19.85
N LYS A 134 1.46 4.38 -19.26
CA LYS A 134 2.06 5.51 -19.98
C LYS A 134 3.13 5.07 -20.99
N ALA A 135 3.71 3.89 -20.80
CA ALA A 135 4.64 3.26 -21.75
C ALA A 135 3.94 2.28 -22.71
N GLY A 136 2.61 2.24 -22.76
CA GLY A 136 1.82 1.36 -23.61
C GLY A 136 1.76 -0.10 -23.14
N MET A 137 2.02 -0.37 -21.85
CA MET A 137 2.12 -1.72 -21.29
C MET A 137 1.06 -1.94 -20.21
N ILE A 138 0.68 -3.20 -20.00
CA ILE A 138 -0.11 -3.61 -18.83
C ILE A 138 0.81 -3.57 -17.62
N GLY A 139 0.38 -2.89 -16.55
CA GLY A 139 1.05 -2.85 -15.26
C GLY A 139 0.34 -3.70 -14.21
N VAL A 140 1.10 -4.44 -13.43
CA VAL A 140 0.60 -5.21 -12.28
C VAL A 140 1.52 -4.96 -11.09
N THR A 141 0.95 -4.69 -9.94
CA THR A 141 1.72 -4.57 -8.68
C THR A 141 0.92 -5.05 -7.49
N GLY A 142 1.61 -5.45 -6.46
CA GLY A 142 1.05 -5.78 -5.16
C GLY A 142 2.12 -5.69 -4.08
N THR A 143 1.70 -5.63 -2.85
CA THR A 143 2.59 -5.66 -1.69
C THR A 143 1.89 -6.31 -0.51
N ASN A 144 2.62 -7.10 0.26
CA ASN A 144 2.15 -7.50 1.57
C ASN A 144 2.24 -6.31 2.55
N ALA A 145 1.51 -6.39 3.64
CA ALA A 145 1.46 -5.35 4.66
C ALA A 145 1.33 -5.98 6.06
N ARG A 146 1.50 -5.14 7.09
CA ARG A 146 1.33 -5.55 8.48
C ARG A 146 -0.01 -6.26 8.70
N PRO A 147 -0.03 -7.37 9.47
CA PRO A 147 -1.25 -8.14 9.75
C PRO A 147 -2.37 -7.30 10.35
N SER A 148 -3.53 -7.36 9.72
CA SER A 148 -4.77 -6.71 10.15
C SER A 148 -6.02 -7.47 9.68
N ILE A 149 -5.83 -8.52 8.91
CA ILE A 149 -6.89 -9.31 8.26
C ILE A 149 -6.82 -10.74 8.77
N ALA A 150 -7.96 -11.27 9.21
CA ALA A 150 -8.10 -12.68 9.52
C ALA A 150 -8.29 -13.52 8.23
N PRO A 151 -7.68 -14.71 8.14
CA PRO A 151 -8.02 -15.66 7.07
C PRO A 151 -9.50 -16.07 7.15
N THR A 152 -10.06 -16.55 6.04
CA THR A 152 -11.41 -17.15 6.09
C THR A 152 -11.45 -18.27 7.10
N PHE A 153 -12.46 -18.30 7.97
CA PHE A 153 -12.61 -19.16 9.15
C PHE A 153 -11.59 -18.95 10.28
N GLY A 154 -10.64 -18.04 10.12
CA GLY A 154 -9.75 -17.62 11.19
C GLY A 154 -10.28 -16.38 11.90
N VAL A 155 -9.73 -16.10 13.08
CA VAL A 155 -10.08 -14.92 13.90
C VAL A 155 -8.86 -14.07 14.23
N GLU A 156 -7.68 -14.53 13.86
CA GLU A 156 -6.40 -13.90 14.17
C GLU A 156 -5.88 -13.07 13.00
N ASN A 157 -5.34 -11.91 13.29
CA ASN A 157 -4.67 -11.08 12.27
C ASN A 157 -3.44 -11.79 11.73
N MET A 158 -3.48 -12.25 10.48
CA MET A 158 -2.42 -13.00 9.82
C MET A 158 -1.87 -12.32 8.58
N MET A 159 -2.72 -11.63 7.82
CA MET A 159 -2.34 -10.96 6.57
C MET A 159 -2.60 -9.47 6.65
N GLY A 160 -1.89 -8.69 5.84
CA GLY A 160 -2.17 -7.29 5.64
C GLY A 160 -3.34 -7.05 4.68
N THR A 161 -3.58 -5.80 4.35
CA THR A 161 -4.56 -5.40 3.34
C THR A 161 -4.17 -5.84 1.92
N ASN A 162 -2.92 -6.21 1.73
CA ASN A 162 -2.33 -6.86 0.56
C ASN A 162 -2.94 -6.41 -0.79
N PRO A 163 -2.76 -5.14 -1.18
CA PRO A 163 -3.35 -4.63 -2.42
C PRO A 163 -2.82 -5.41 -3.63
N LEU A 164 -3.71 -5.63 -4.59
CA LEU A 164 -3.40 -6.18 -5.91
C LEU A 164 -3.98 -5.23 -6.95
N THR A 165 -3.11 -4.66 -7.76
CA THR A 165 -3.44 -3.57 -8.66
C THR A 165 -3.10 -3.92 -10.09
N TRP A 166 -4.01 -3.60 -11.00
CA TRP A 166 -3.87 -3.76 -12.43
C TRP A 166 -4.16 -2.45 -13.12
N ALA A 167 -3.35 -2.07 -14.10
CA ALA A 167 -3.68 -1.00 -15.02
C ALA A 167 -3.42 -1.46 -16.46
N ILE A 168 -4.36 -1.16 -17.34
CA ILE A 168 -4.39 -1.58 -18.74
C ILE A 168 -4.56 -0.34 -19.60
N PRO A 169 -3.71 -0.12 -20.63
CA PRO A 169 -3.88 0.99 -21.57
C PRO A 169 -5.24 0.92 -22.26
N THR A 170 -5.83 2.06 -22.55
CA THR A 170 -7.07 2.22 -23.32
C THR A 170 -6.84 3.19 -24.46
N ASP A 171 -7.83 3.43 -25.28
CA ASP A 171 -7.90 4.47 -26.29
C ASP A 171 -8.34 5.84 -25.74
N GLU A 172 -8.59 5.91 -24.41
CA GLU A 172 -8.90 7.13 -23.68
C GLU A 172 -7.63 7.80 -23.12
N GLU A 173 -7.76 9.01 -22.61
CA GLU A 173 -6.67 9.75 -21.93
C GLU A 173 -6.22 9.10 -20.63
N PHE A 174 -6.98 8.16 -20.09
CA PHE A 174 -6.73 7.45 -18.84
C PHE A 174 -6.80 5.93 -19.01
N PRO A 175 -6.01 5.16 -18.27
CA PRO A 175 -6.06 3.71 -18.32
C PRO A 175 -7.28 3.15 -17.56
N PHE A 176 -7.69 1.93 -17.92
CA PHE A 176 -8.48 1.13 -16.98
C PHE A 176 -7.58 0.74 -15.81
N CYS A 177 -7.96 1.08 -14.58
CA CYS A 177 -7.16 0.80 -13.39
C CYS A 177 -8.02 0.26 -12.25
N ILE A 178 -7.65 -0.92 -11.74
CA ILE A 178 -8.13 -1.44 -10.46
C ILE A 178 -6.99 -1.24 -9.45
N ASP A 179 -7.21 -0.40 -8.46
CA ASP A 179 -6.29 -0.17 -7.34
C ASP A 179 -7.04 -0.40 -6.03
N CYS A 180 -6.98 -1.62 -5.50
CA CYS A 180 -7.72 -1.96 -4.31
C CYS A 180 -6.98 -2.96 -3.40
N ALA A 181 -7.28 -2.86 -2.10
CA ALA A 181 -6.93 -3.87 -1.13
C ALA A 181 -7.66 -5.19 -1.42
N THR A 182 -7.09 -6.31 -0.98
CA THR A 182 -7.76 -7.62 -0.95
C THR A 182 -8.54 -7.84 0.34
N SER A 183 -8.61 -6.84 1.21
CA SER A 183 -9.54 -6.75 2.35
C SER A 183 -10.86 -6.12 1.94
N VAL A 184 -11.95 -6.45 2.66
CA VAL A 184 -13.27 -5.87 2.38
C VAL A 184 -13.31 -4.37 2.68
N VAL A 185 -12.56 -3.94 3.69
CA VAL A 185 -12.48 -2.55 4.15
C VAL A 185 -11.09 -2.26 4.70
N GLN A 186 -10.75 -0.99 4.83
CA GLN A 186 -9.56 -0.51 5.54
C GLN A 186 -9.97 0.24 6.81
N ARG A 187 -9.06 0.29 7.80
CA ARG A 187 -9.29 1.00 9.07
C ARG A 187 -9.79 2.42 8.88
N GLY A 188 -9.26 3.16 7.89
CA GLY A 188 -9.68 4.53 7.61
C GLY A 188 -11.17 4.69 7.28
N LYS A 189 -11.81 3.65 6.68
CA LYS A 189 -13.25 3.65 6.42
C LYS A 189 -14.06 3.51 7.71
N ILE A 190 -13.56 2.70 8.65
CA ILE A 190 -14.19 2.54 9.98
C ILE A 190 -14.03 3.84 10.80
N GLU A 191 -12.88 4.50 10.72
CA GLU A 191 -12.67 5.82 11.33
C GLU A 191 -13.65 6.86 10.77
N TYR A 192 -13.93 6.80 9.48
CA TYR A 192 -14.95 7.65 8.85
C TYR A 192 -16.34 7.34 9.40
N TYR A 193 -16.74 6.06 9.47
CA TYR A 193 -18.04 5.68 10.05
C TYR A 193 -18.17 6.14 11.52
N ALA A 194 -17.15 5.95 12.33
CA ALA A 194 -17.15 6.40 13.73
C ALA A 194 -17.35 7.92 13.86
N ARG A 195 -16.67 8.74 13.02
CA ARG A 195 -16.86 10.20 13.01
C ARG A 195 -18.25 10.63 12.58
N GLU A 196 -18.88 9.88 11.69
CA GLU A 196 -20.25 10.12 11.21
C GLU A 196 -21.31 9.53 12.13
N GLY A 197 -20.94 8.86 13.23
CA GLY A 197 -21.88 8.17 14.12
C GLY A 197 -22.61 7.01 13.43
N LYS A 198 -21.98 6.37 12.44
CA LYS A 198 -22.53 5.26 11.66
C LYS A 198 -21.93 3.93 12.09
N ASP A 199 -22.76 2.90 12.06
CA ASP A 199 -22.30 1.54 12.24
C ASP A 199 -21.49 1.03 11.03
N THR A 200 -20.48 0.20 11.31
CA THR A 200 -19.78 -0.60 10.30
C THR A 200 -20.69 -1.74 9.86
N PRO A 201 -20.90 -1.97 8.56
CA PRO A 201 -21.69 -3.10 8.09
C PRO A 201 -21.20 -4.45 8.64
N ALA A 202 -22.14 -5.32 8.96
CA ALA A 202 -21.86 -6.67 9.45
C ALA A 202 -21.00 -7.46 8.44
N GLY A 203 -20.11 -8.30 8.96
CA GLY A 203 -19.20 -9.11 8.14
C GLY A 203 -17.93 -8.41 7.69
N MET A 204 -17.76 -7.11 7.93
CA MET A 204 -16.51 -6.39 7.63
C MET A 204 -15.44 -6.55 8.70
N VAL A 205 -15.87 -6.74 9.95
CA VAL A 205 -14.99 -6.90 11.11
C VAL A 205 -15.53 -8.02 11.99
N ILE A 206 -14.64 -8.85 12.49
CA ILE A 206 -14.95 -9.95 13.43
C ILE A 206 -14.14 -9.78 14.71
N SER A 207 -14.75 -10.21 15.81
CA SER A 207 -14.08 -10.39 17.11
C SER A 207 -13.34 -11.74 17.17
N HIS A 208 -12.61 -11.99 18.26
CA HIS A 208 -11.87 -13.24 18.46
C HIS A 208 -12.75 -14.50 18.60
N ASP A 209 -14.06 -14.35 18.84
CA ASP A 209 -15.00 -15.47 18.81
C ASP A 209 -15.63 -15.71 17.43
N GLY A 210 -15.24 -14.91 16.43
CA GLY A 210 -15.75 -14.97 15.06
C GLY A 210 -17.06 -14.21 14.86
N SER A 211 -17.64 -13.60 15.89
CA SER A 211 -18.86 -12.79 15.76
C SER A 211 -18.59 -11.48 15.02
N SER A 212 -19.58 -11.04 14.23
CA SER A 212 -19.47 -9.78 13.51
C SER A 212 -19.61 -8.58 14.47
N MET A 213 -18.75 -7.59 14.32
CA MET A 213 -18.80 -6.32 15.04
C MET A 213 -19.35 -5.22 14.14
N THR A 214 -20.24 -4.36 14.69
CA THR A 214 -20.86 -3.26 13.94
C THR A 214 -20.66 -1.88 14.58
N ASP A 215 -20.48 -1.78 15.89
CA ASP A 215 -20.14 -0.51 16.53
C ASP A 215 -18.76 -0.01 16.09
N SER A 216 -18.74 1.02 15.25
CA SER A 216 -17.51 1.54 14.68
C SER A 216 -16.51 2.05 15.72
N SER A 217 -16.97 2.61 16.81
CA SER A 217 -16.09 3.12 17.88
C SER A 217 -15.48 1.98 18.70
N ALA A 218 -16.29 0.97 19.03
CA ALA A 218 -15.81 -0.25 19.69
C ALA A 218 -14.82 -1.03 18.81
N ILE A 219 -15.09 -1.10 17.50
CA ILE A 219 -14.18 -1.73 16.52
C ILE A 219 -12.81 -1.05 16.53
N LEU A 220 -12.75 0.29 16.46
CA LEU A 220 -11.47 1.00 16.44
C LEU A 220 -10.61 0.70 17.68
N LYS A 221 -11.25 0.61 18.85
CA LYS A 221 -10.57 0.19 20.09
C LYS A 221 -10.10 -1.26 19.99
N ALA A 222 -10.97 -2.17 19.60
CA ALA A 222 -10.65 -3.59 19.49
C ALA A 222 -9.52 -3.89 18.47
N LEU A 223 -9.44 -3.12 17.38
CA LEU A 223 -8.34 -3.22 16.41
C LEU A 223 -6.99 -2.78 17.00
N VAL A 224 -6.99 -1.80 17.91
CA VAL A 224 -5.77 -1.39 18.63
C VAL A 224 -5.37 -2.44 19.67
N ASP A 225 -6.35 -2.94 20.41
CA ASP A 225 -6.14 -3.96 21.45
C ASP A 225 -5.82 -5.35 20.86
N GLY A 226 -5.89 -5.51 19.52
CA GLY A 226 -5.65 -6.78 18.82
C GLY A 226 -6.75 -7.82 19.04
N THR A 227 -7.93 -7.42 19.54
CA THR A 227 -9.07 -8.32 19.83
C THR A 227 -10.11 -8.39 18.71
N ALA A 228 -9.85 -7.72 17.58
CA ALA A 228 -10.67 -7.77 16.38
C ALA A 228 -9.79 -7.87 15.14
N ALA A 229 -10.36 -8.37 14.06
CA ALA A 229 -9.73 -8.45 12.76
C ALA A 229 -10.67 -7.96 11.66
N LEU A 230 -10.11 -7.30 10.65
CA LEU A 230 -10.81 -7.06 9.40
C LEU A 230 -10.96 -8.39 8.63
N THR A 231 -11.91 -8.42 7.69
CA THR A 231 -12.14 -9.62 6.87
C THR A 231 -11.62 -9.42 5.44
N PRO A 232 -11.37 -10.51 4.71
CA PRO A 232 -10.99 -10.46 3.30
C PRO A 232 -12.12 -9.83 2.43
N LEU A 233 -11.79 -9.42 1.23
CA LEU A 233 -12.76 -8.97 0.22
C LEU A 233 -13.83 -10.05 0.02
N GLY A 234 -15.08 -9.63 0.13
CA GLY A 234 -16.27 -10.49 0.23
C GLY A 234 -16.85 -10.42 1.64
N GLY A 235 -16.05 -10.45 2.69
CA GLY A 235 -16.50 -10.39 4.08
C GLY A 235 -16.27 -11.67 4.87
N ALA A 236 -16.96 -11.80 6.00
CA ALA A 236 -16.81 -12.93 6.90
C ALA A 236 -17.38 -14.24 6.31
N GLY A 237 -16.62 -15.33 6.49
CA GLY A 237 -17.05 -16.67 6.15
C GLY A 237 -17.14 -16.97 4.66
N ASP A 238 -17.79 -18.08 4.34
CA ASP A 238 -17.99 -18.57 2.97
C ASP A 238 -19.27 -18.00 2.32
N GLU A 239 -20.32 -17.76 3.08
CA GLU A 239 -21.57 -17.21 2.61
C GLU A 239 -21.39 -15.81 1.97
N MET A 240 -20.48 -15.00 2.52
CA MET A 240 -20.10 -13.70 1.97
C MET A 240 -18.97 -13.82 0.92
N CYS A 241 -18.53 -15.03 0.60
CA CYS A 241 -17.45 -15.31 -0.34
C CYS A 241 -16.08 -14.72 0.04
N GLY A 242 -15.80 -14.52 1.33
CA GLY A 242 -14.53 -14.00 1.82
C GLY A 242 -13.31 -14.83 1.42
N TYR A 243 -13.49 -16.12 1.16
CA TYR A 243 -12.43 -17.01 0.66
C TYR A 243 -11.80 -16.53 -0.67
N LYS A 244 -12.55 -15.80 -1.50
CA LYS A 244 -12.02 -15.23 -2.76
C LYS A 244 -10.99 -14.14 -2.47
N GLY A 245 -11.34 -13.18 -1.59
CA GLY A 245 -10.42 -12.15 -1.14
C GLY A 245 -9.24 -12.73 -0.38
N TYR A 246 -9.45 -13.74 0.46
CA TYR A 246 -8.38 -14.48 1.13
C TYR A 246 -7.41 -15.13 0.14
N GLY A 247 -7.92 -15.77 -0.91
CA GLY A 247 -7.10 -16.36 -1.96
C GLY A 247 -6.21 -15.32 -2.66
N TYR A 248 -6.77 -14.16 -3.03
CA TYR A 248 -5.99 -13.06 -3.62
C TYR A 248 -4.97 -12.48 -2.63
N ALA A 249 -5.33 -12.29 -1.37
CA ALA A 249 -4.41 -11.84 -0.34
C ALA A 249 -3.23 -12.81 -0.15
N ALA A 250 -3.50 -14.11 -0.18
CA ALA A 250 -2.47 -15.15 -0.09
C ALA A 250 -1.53 -15.13 -1.31
N VAL A 251 -2.04 -14.92 -2.53
CA VAL A 251 -1.20 -14.76 -3.72
C VAL A 251 -0.25 -13.57 -3.56
N VAL A 252 -0.76 -12.42 -3.11
CA VAL A 252 0.08 -11.24 -2.88
C VAL A 252 1.13 -11.50 -1.80
N GLU A 253 0.75 -12.15 -0.69
CA GLU A 253 1.66 -12.51 0.40
C GLU A 253 2.79 -13.42 -0.09
N ILE A 254 2.44 -14.50 -0.83
CA ILE A 254 3.40 -15.46 -1.37
C ILE A 254 4.36 -14.78 -2.35
N LEU A 255 3.86 -13.99 -3.30
CA LEU A 255 4.70 -13.31 -4.29
C LEU A 255 5.62 -12.28 -3.64
N SER A 256 5.12 -11.50 -2.67
CA SER A 256 5.91 -10.50 -1.97
C SER A 256 7.05 -11.13 -1.15
N ALA A 257 6.78 -12.23 -0.47
CA ALA A 257 7.75 -12.89 0.40
C ALA A 257 8.67 -13.87 -0.35
N ALA A 258 8.09 -14.78 -1.16
CA ALA A 258 8.86 -15.87 -1.76
C ALA A 258 9.83 -15.40 -2.85
N LEU A 259 9.45 -14.42 -3.66
CA LEU A 259 10.30 -13.90 -4.74
C LEU A 259 11.50 -13.11 -4.22
N THR A 260 11.44 -12.60 -3.02
CA THR A 260 12.48 -11.77 -2.41
C THR A 260 13.24 -12.44 -1.29
N GLY A 261 12.69 -13.53 -0.71
CA GLY A 261 13.15 -14.07 0.57
C GLY A 261 12.88 -13.10 1.74
N GLY A 262 11.87 -12.25 1.61
CA GLY A 262 11.49 -11.24 2.60
C GLY A 262 10.57 -11.76 3.69
N PRO A 263 10.30 -10.95 4.72
CA PRO A 263 9.39 -11.29 5.80
C PRO A 263 7.94 -11.42 5.31
N PHE A 264 7.13 -12.20 6.03
CA PHE A 264 5.73 -12.43 5.70
C PHE A 264 4.87 -12.54 6.96
N MET A 265 3.57 -12.28 6.84
CA MET A 265 2.60 -12.36 7.90
C MET A 265 3.08 -11.64 9.18
N LYS A 266 3.07 -12.32 10.33
CA LYS A 266 3.49 -11.75 11.61
C LYS A 266 4.96 -11.33 11.69
N ALA A 267 5.81 -11.84 10.80
CA ALA A 267 7.20 -11.38 10.72
C ALA A 267 7.33 -9.92 10.23
N LEU A 268 6.26 -9.33 9.65
CA LEU A 268 6.18 -7.93 9.28
C LEU A 268 5.90 -6.99 10.46
N THR A 269 5.61 -7.51 11.65
CA THR A 269 5.23 -6.70 12.82
C THR A 269 6.42 -6.04 13.53
N GLY A 270 7.65 -6.40 13.21
CA GLY A 270 8.85 -5.86 13.85
C GLY A 270 9.29 -4.45 13.41
N VAL A 271 8.69 -3.92 12.35
CA VAL A 271 9.15 -2.67 11.70
C VAL A 271 8.43 -1.41 12.23
N ASP A 272 7.35 -1.57 12.99
CA ASP A 272 6.43 -0.47 13.36
C ASP A 272 6.13 -0.35 14.87
N GLN A 273 6.89 -0.98 15.76
CA GLN A 273 6.72 -0.82 17.21
C GLN A 273 7.48 0.35 17.76
#